data_7171f61c1dea5a76a7b0d757f3f97009
#
_entry.id   7171f61c1dea5a76a7b0d757f3f97009
#
_cell.length_a   1.000
_cell.length_b   1.000
_cell.length_c   1.000
_cell.angle_alpha   90.00
_cell.angle_beta   90.00
_cell.angle_gamma   90.00
#
_symmetry.space_group_name_H-M   'P 1'
#
loop_
_entity.id
_entity.type
_entity.pdbx_description
1 polymer ?
#
loop_
_entity_poly.entity_id
_entity_poly.type
_entity_poly.pdbx_seq_one_letter_code
_entity_poly.pdbx_strand_id
1 'polypeptide(L)'
;MNILMGLFHILVFPGLLFVCIIGLLLAGVDRKVLARMQKRVGPPLIQPFYDFLKLMGKETIVPHAANKTVFLAAPVIGFASLVVTMLFIPVFGYSAFSGSGDLIVILYLLTIPAVALIVGGSASGSPYAGIGISREMVTMMSYEFPLIMVLLAIAKKAGGAKLLFSLTDIVAWQQANGSGIFHVALIPAALALLLIIPAEVGTQPFDVAEAETEICEGPLIEYSGAPLAMFKLNTAMKMFVMTSLFTCLFFGGIDTGIVAVNALILVAICIALTILCMTLIHAVTARLKIEHLFKFYWTFVAGLALCSLILVWIGL
;
A
#
# COMPACT_ATOMS: atom_id res chain seq x y z
N MET A 1 -8.37 19.35 -20.35
CA MET A 1 -8.50 17.87 -20.46
C MET A 1 -9.95 17.56 -20.80
N ASN A 2 -10.21 16.86 -21.91
CA ASN A 2 -11.59 16.53 -22.31
C ASN A 2 -12.21 15.63 -21.23
N ILE A 3 -13.47 15.88 -20.86
CA ILE A 3 -14.21 15.13 -19.83
C ILE A 3 -14.13 13.61 -20.07
N LEU A 4 -14.22 13.20 -21.34
CA LEU A 4 -14.12 11.81 -21.75
C LEU A 4 -12.75 11.18 -21.41
N MET A 5 -11.67 11.94 -21.57
CA MET A 5 -10.30 11.50 -21.27
C MET A 5 -10.08 11.40 -19.74
N GLY A 6 -10.66 12.36 -18.97
CA GLY A 6 -10.67 12.28 -17.51
C GLY A 6 -11.42 11.04 -16.98
N LEU A 7 -12.58 10.72 -17.55
CA LEU A 7 -13.34 9.51 -17.21
C LEU A 7 -12.56 8.25 -17.58
N PHE A 8 -11.87 8.21 -18.72
CA PHE A 8 -11.02 7.06 -19.11
C PHE A 8 -9.91 6.85 -18.09
N HIS A 9 -9.25 7.92 -17.61
CA HIS A 9 -8.17 7.80 -16.62
C HIS A 9 -8.68 7.30 -15.27
N ILE A 10 -9.84 7.75 -14.84
CA ILE A 10 -10.43 7.31 -13.56
C ILE A 10 -10.89 5.85 -13.64
N LEU A 11 -11.57 5.45 -14.73
CA LEU A 11 -12.20 4.15 -14.83
C LEU A 11 -11.28 3.05 -15.36
N VAL A 12 -10.36 3.37 -16.29
CA VAL A 12 -9.58 2.35 -17.00
C VAL A 12 -8.11 2.41 -16.60
N PHE A 13 -7.37 3.42 -17.05
CA PHE A 13 -5.92 3.51 -16.86
C PHE A 13 -5.47 4.95 -16.51
N PRO A 14 -4.67 5.11 -15.45
CA PRO A 14 -4.17 4.14 -14.46
C PRO A 14 -5.13 3.86 -13.30
N GLY A 15 -6.41 4.22 -13.43
CA GLY A 15 -7.42 4.21 -12.37
C GLY A 15 -7.96 2.83 -12.00
N LEU A 16 -9.28 2.76 -11.79
CA LEU A 16 -10.00 1.68 -11.12
C LEU A 16 -9.71 0.29 -11.67
N LEU A 17 -9.91 0.04 -12.97
CA LEU A 17 -9.73 -1.29 -13.54
C LEU A 17 -8.28 -1.77 -13.45
N PHE A 18 -7.33 -0.89 -13.75
CA PHE A 18 -5.91 -1.21 -13.71
C PHE A 18 -5.47 -1.62 -12.29
N VAL A 19 -5.82 -0.82 -11.28
CA VAL A 19 -5.44 -1.08 -9.88
C VAL A 19 -6.08 -2.36 -9.35
N CYS A 20 -7.38 -2.58 -9.64
CA CYS A 20 -8.08 -3.79 -9.21
C CYS A 20 -7.47 -5.06 -9.83
N ILE A 21 -7.25 -5.05 -11.15
CA ILE A 21 -6.74 -6.23 -11.85
C ILE A 21 -5.33 -6.56 -11.38
N ILE A 22 -4.43 -5.56 -11.36
CA ILE A 22 -3.04 -5.80 -10.98
C ILE A 22 -2.93 -6.13 -9.48
N GLY A 23 -3.69 -5.45 -8.62
CA GLY A 23 -3.72 -5.76 -7.18
C GLY A 23 -4.13 -7.20 -6.90
N LEU A 24 -5.21 -7.69 -7.52
CA LEU A 24 -5.65 -9.09 -7.38
C LEU A 24 -4.63 -10.08 -7.98
N LEU A 25 -3.96 -9.74 -9.08
CA LEU A 25 -2.87 -10.55 -9.63
C LEU A 25 -1.69 -10.65 -8.68
N LEU A 26 -1.26 -9.52 -8.07
CA LEU A 26 -0.17 -9.51 -7.08
C LEU A 26 -0.52 -10.37 -5.85
N ALA A 27 -1.74 -10.27 -5.34
CA ALA A 27 -2.23 -11.13 -4.27
C ALA A 27 -2.22 -12.62 -4.66
N GLY A 28 -2.50 -12.94 -5.93
CA GLY A 28 -2.40 -14.29 -6.47
C GLY A 28 -0.95 -14.79 -6.56
N VAL A 29 -0.03 -13.92 -6.98
CA VAL A 29 1.42 -14.22 -7.03
C VAL A 29 1.95 -14.47 -5.63
N ASP A 30 1.63 -13.60 -4.66
CA ASP A 30 2.03 -13.73 -3.27
C ASP A 30 1.62 -15.10 -2.70
N ARG A 31 0.34 -15.45 -2.78
CA ARG A 31 -0.18 -16.75 -2.31
C ARG A 31 0.49 -17.95 -2.98
N LYS A 32 0.78 -17.86 -4.29
CA LYS A 32 1.39 -18.95 -5.03
C LYS A 32 2.87 -19.13 -4.70
N VAL A 33 3.62 -18.04 -4.64
CA VAL A 33 5.05 -18.07 -4.30
C VAL A 33 5.25 -18.54 -2.87
N LEU A 34 4.45 -18.01 -1.91
CA LEU A 34 4.46 -18.45 -0.52
C LEU A 34 4.24 -19.97 -0.39
N ALA A 35 3.21 -20.49 -1.08
CA ALA A 35 2.94 -21.93 -1.05
C ALA A 35 4.12 -22.76 -1.59
N ARG A 36 4.79 -22.27 -2.65
CA ARG A 36 5.99 -22.93 -3.20
C ARG A 36 7.17 -22.89 -2.23
N MET A 37 7.40 -21.76 -1.54
CA MET A 37 8.41 -21.66 -0.49
C MET A 37 8.15 -22.63 0.67
N GLN A 38 6.87 -22.86 0.99
CA GLN A 38 6.43 -23.84 1.99
C GLN A 38 6.33 -25.27 1.47
N LYS A 39 6.86 -25.58 0.26
CA LYS A 39 6.80 -26.90 -0.39
C LYS A 39 5.37 -27.39 -0.65
N ARG A 40 4.39 -26.49 -0.85
CA ARG A 40 3.01 -26.80 -1.22
C ARG A 40 2.74 -26.39 -2.67
N VAL A 41 1.72 -26.97 -3.32
CA VAL A 41 1.37 -26.65 -4.71
C VAL A 41 0.80 -25.25 -4.85
N GLY A 42 0.02 -24.79 -3.88
CA GLY A 42 -0.64 -23.50 -3.87
C GLY A 42 -1.83 -23.37 -4.85
N PRO A 43 -2.66 -22.33 -4.67
CA PRO A 43 -3.80 -22.06 -5.53
C PRO A 43 -3.38 -21.54 -6.92
N PRO A 44 -4.29 -21.54 -7.91
CA PRO A 44 -4.05 -20.87 -9.19
C PRO A 44 -3.90 -19.35 -8.99
N LEU A 45 -3.17 -18.67 -9.91
CA LEU A 45 -2.94 -17.22 -9.84
C LEU A 45 -4.23 -16.39 -9.85
N ILE A 46 -5.28 -16.92 -10.50
CA ILE A 46 -6.58 -16.25 -10.67
C ILE A 46 -7.50 -16.46 -9.44
N GLN A 47 -7.06 -17.22 -8.44
CA GLN A 47 -7.89 -17.52 -7.26
C GLN A 47 -8.44 -16.27 -6.56
N PRO A 48 -7.69 -15.15 -6.35
CA PRO A 48 -8.24 -13.96 -5.72
C PRO A 48 -9.44 -13.35 -6.48
N PHE A 49 -9.50 -13.48 -7.81
CA PHE A 49 -10.65 -13.04 -8.59
C PHE A 49 -11.89 -13.90 -8.29
N TYR A 50 -11.72 -15.22 -8.20
CA TYR A 50 -12.83 -16.11 -7.83
C TYR A 50 -13.30 -15.85 -6.40
N ASP A 51 -12.37 -15.61 -5.47
CA ASP A 51 -12.70 -15.30 -4.08
C ASP A 51 -13.49 -13.98 -3.99
N PHE A 52 -13.08 -12.96 -4.73
CA PHE A 52 -13.79 -11.69 -4.81
C PHE A 52 -15.19 -11.84 -5.39
N LEU A 53 -15.35 -12.49 -6.55
CA LEU A 53 -16.64 -12.70 -7.19
C LEU A 53 -17.58 -13.57 -6.33
N LYS A 54 -17.04 -14.59 -5.67
CA LYS A 54 -17.80 -15.44 -4.75
C LYS A 54 -18.34 -14.65 -3.56
N LEU A 55 -17.54 -13.76 -2.99
CA LEU A 55 -17.97 -12.90 -1.88
C LEU A 55 -19.01 -11.87 -2.32
N MET A 56 -18.85 -11.28 -3.51
CA MET A 56 -19.84 -10.35 -4.07
C MET A 56 -21.23 -10.98 -4.28
N GLY A 57 -21.28 -12.29 -4.57
CA GLY A 57 -22.55 -13.04 -4.72
C GLY A 57 -23.17 -13.55 -3.42
N LYS A 58 -22.50 -13.36 -2.27
CA LYS A 58 -23.03 -13.77 -0.96
C LYS A 58 -23.93 -12.69 -0.35
N GLU A 59 -24.84 -13.11 0.51
CA GLU A 59 -25.69 -12.21 1.30
C GLU A 59 -24.85 -11.33 2.23
N THR A 60 -25.25 -10.06 2.31
CA THR A 60 -24.66 -9.08 3.24
C THR A 60 -25.49 -9.09 4.53
N ILE A 61 -24.90 -9.62 5.60
CA ILE A 61 -25.53 -9.63 6.92
C ILE A 61 -24.99 -8.43 7.70
N VAL A 62 -25.88 -7.61 8.23
CA VAL A 62 -25.53 -6.45 9.07
C VAL A 62 -26.02 -6.73 10.49
N PRO A 63 -25.14 -6.68 11.50
CA PRO A 63 -25.54 -6.88 12.91
C PRO A 63 -26.57 -5.85 13.37
N HIS A 64 -27.49 -6.25 14.25
CA HIS A 64 -28.51 -5.34 14.78
C HIS A 64 -27.94 -4.16 15.57
N ALA A 65 -26.79 -4.35 16.22
CA ALA A 65 -26.10 -3.29 16.98
C ALA A 65 -25.30 -2.34 16.08
N ALA A 66 -25.13 -2.68 14.79
CA ALA A 66 -24.29 -1.90 13.89
C ALA A 66 -24.99 -0.66 13.33
N ASN A 67 -24.21 0.42 13.18
CA ASN A 67 -24.66 1.56 12.37
C ASN A 67 -24.55 1.20 10.89
N LYS A 68 -25.68 0.81 10.28
CA LYS A 68 -25.76 0.29 8.92
C LYS A 68 -25.10 1.19 7.87
N THR A 69 -25.31 2.51 7.95
CA THR A 69 -24.79 3.46 6.96
C THR A 69 -23.26 3.50 7.00
N VAL A 70 -22.68 3.65 8.18
CA VAL A 70 -21.22 3.71 8.34
C VAL A 70 -20.59 2.36 8.02
N PHE A 71 -21.21 1.25 8.46
CA PHE A 71 -20.74 -0.11 8.21
C PHE A 71 -20.62 -0.43 6.70
N LEU A 72 -21.59 -0.01 5.90
CA LEU A 72 -21.59 -0.24 4.45
C LEU A 72 -20.74 0.78 3.67
N ALA A 73 -20.63 2.03 4.15
CA ALA A 73 -19.87 3.09 3.48
C ALA A 73 -18.34 2.95 3.68
N ALA A 74 -17.89 2.46 4.82
CA ALA A 74 -16.48 2.38 5.17
C ALA A 74 -15.62 1.66 4.10
N PRO A 75 -15.92 0.43 3.64
CA PRO A 75 -15.11 -0.24 2.64
C PRO A 75 -15.08 0.49 1.29
N VAL A 76 -16.16 1.20 0.93
CA VAL A 76 -16.26 1.98 -0.31
C VAL A 76 -15.37 3.22 -0.26
N ILE A 77 -15.28 3.88 0.90
CA ILE A 77 -14.41 5.05 1.11
C ILE A 77 -12.94 4.63 0.98
N GLY A 78 -12.55 3.52 1.62
CA GLY A 78 -11.20 2.96 1.48
C GLY A 78 -10.86 2.61 0.04
N PHE A 79 -11.80 2.00 -0.69
CA PHE A 79 -11.66 1.69 -2.11
C PHE A 79 -11.45 2.95 -2.96
N ALA A 80 -12.29 3.94 -2.80
CA ALA A 80 -12.21 5.19 -3.56
C ALA A 80 -10.87 5.91 -3.35
N SER A 81 -10.37 5.94 -2.10
CA SER A 81 -9.08 6.58 -1.79
C SER A 81 -7.91 5.93 -2.52
N LEU A 82 -7.87 4.60 -2.61
CA LEU A 82 -6.80 3.87 -3.30
C LEU A 82 -6.83 4.10 -4.82
N VAL A 83 -8.02 4.17 -5.41
CA VAL A 83 -8.17 4.53 -6.83
C VAL A 83 -7.62 5.94 -7.08
N VAL A 84 -8.00 6.90 -6.22
CA VAL A 84 -7.51 8.29 -6.35
C VAL A 84 -5.99 8.35 -6.12
N THR A 85 -5.46 7.61 -5.14
CA THR A 85 -4.01 7.57 -4.89
C THR A 85 -3.23 7.14 -6.14
N MET A 86 -3.72 6.12 -6.85
CA MET A 86 -3.04 5.64 -8.05
C MET A 86 -3.05 6.66 -9.20
N LEU A 87 -4.04 7.55 -9.27
CA LEU A 87 -4.08 8.61 -10.28
C LEU A 87 -2.97 9.67 -10.10
N PHE A 88 -2.45 9.83 -8.87
CA PHE A 88 -1.31 10.70 -8.57
C PHE A 88 0.04 10.03 -8.82
N ILE A 89 0.12 8.69 -8.78
CA ILE A 89 1.38 7.98 -9.00
C ILE A 89 1.66 7.93 -10.51
N PRO A 90 2.75 8.55 -10.98
CA PRO A 90 3.13 8.50 -12.39
C PRO A 90 3.57 7.07 -12.77
N VAL A 91 2.90 6.52 -13.78
CA VAL A 91 3.30 5.27 -14.39
C VAL A 91 4.33 5.58 -15.48
N PHE A 92 5.59 5.72 -15.05
CA PHE A 92 6.75 6.00 -15.92
C PHE A 92 6.48 7.06 -17.00
N GLY A 93 6.46 8.33 -16.57
CA GLY A 93 6.27 9.49 -17.46
C GLY A 93 4.83 9.88 -17.75
N TYR A 94 3.84 9.04 -17.39
CA TYR A 94 2.43 9.37 -17.52
C TYR A 94 1.75 9.50 -16.15
N SER A 95 1.30 10.69 -15.80
CA SER A 95 0.45 10.94 -14.62
C SER A 95 -0.92 11.48 -15.05
N ALA A 96 -1.99 10.96 -14.46
CA ALA A 96 -3.34 11.44 -14.71
C ALA A 96 -3.57 12.81 -14.02
N PHE A 97 -3.06 12.94 -12.80
CA PHE A 97 -3.03 14.17 -12.03
C PHE A 97 -1.60 14.48 -11.62
N SER A 98 -1.23 15.76 -11.70
CA SER A 98 0.07 16.25 -11.23
C SER A 98 -0.14 17.57 -10.51
N GLY A 99 0.51 17.74 -9.37
CA GLY A 99 0.43 18.94 -8.56
C GLY A 99 1.71 19.23 -7.79
N SER A 100 1.81 20.37 -7.17
CA SER A 100 2.97 20.77 -6.37
C SER A 100 3.06 20.10 -5.00
N GLY A 101 2.05 19.32 -4.60
CA GLY A 101 1.95 18.70 -3.27
C GLY A 101 1.57 17.22 -3.29
N ASP A 102 1.83 16.52 -4.38
CA ASP A 102 1.40 15.14 -4.61
C ASP A 102 1.79 14.17 -3.50
N LEU A 103 3.03 14.25 -2.98
CA LEU A 103 3.51 13.39 -1.89
C LEU A 103 2.69 13.55 -0.61
N ILE A 104 2.29 14.78 -0.27
CA ILE A 104 1.50 15.06 0.93
C ILE A 104 0.09 14.49 0.75
N VAL A 105 -0.50 14.69 -0.44
CA VAL A 105 -1.83 14.18 -0.77
C VAL A 105 -1.83 12.66 -0.73
N ILE A 106 -0.83 12.00 -1.32
CA ILE A 106 -0.70 10.53 -1.32
C ILE A 106 -0.58 10.01 0.11
N LEU A 107 0.21 10.65 0.97
CA LEU A 107 0.36 10.24 2.37
C LEU A 107 -1.02 10.19 3.06
N TYR A 108 -1.81 11.26 2.97
CA TYR A 108 -3.15 11.30 3.56
C TYR A 108 -4.14 10.33 2.90
N LEU A 109 -4.05 10.12 1.58
CA LEU A 109 -4.91 9.17 0.88
C LEU A 109 -4.59 7.72 1.26
N LEU A 110 -3.33 7.38 1.55
CA LEU A 110 -2.93 6.05 2.01
C LEU A 110 -3.43 5.72 3.41
N THR A 111 -3.59 6.71 4.30
CA THR A 111 -4.14 6.48 5.65
C THR A 111 -5.63 6.18 5.63
N ILE A 112 -6.38 6.65 4.61
CA ILE A 112 -7.84 6.49 4.54
C ILE A 112 -8.29 5.03 4.58
N PRO A 113 -7.67 4.03 3.89
CA PRO A 113 -8.10 2.63 3.99
C PRO A 113 -7.97 2.06 5.41
N ALA A 114 -6.93 2.42 6.16
CA ALA A 114 -6.76 2.01 7.55
C ALA A 114 -7.83 2.69 8.45
N VAL A 115 -8.07 3.98 8.26
CA VAL A 115 -9.14 4.71 8.95
C VAL A 115 -10.52 4.13 8.60
N ALA A 116 -10.74 3.75 7.34
CA ALA A 116 -11.98 3.11 6.91
C ALA A 116 -12.19 1.75 7.60
N LEU A 117 -11.14 0.96 7.79
CA LEU A 117 -11.18 -0.29 8.55
C LEU A 117 -11.51 -0.03 10.02
N ILE A 118 -10.89 0.97 10.64
CA ILE A 118 -11.14 1.39 12.02
C ILE A 118 -12.60 1.84 12.21
N VAL A 119 -13.08 2.73 11.34
CA VAL A 119 -14.46 3.27 11.41
C VAL A 119 -15.49 2.18 11.14
N GLY A 120 -15.23 1.33 10.13
CA GLY A 120 -16.10 0.22 9.77
C GLY A 120 -16.20 -0.82 10.89
N GLY A 121 -15.08 -1.24 11.46
CA GLY A 121 -15.04 -2.15 12.60
C GLY A 121 -15.71 -1.56 13.84
N SER A 122 -15.51 -0.27 14.13
CA SER A 122 -16.21 0.42 15.22
C SER A 122 -17.73 0.43 15.03
N ALA A 123 -18.19 0.62 13.80
CA ALA A 123 -19.60 0.63 13.46
C ALA A 123 -20.28 -0.74 13.65
N SER A 124 -19.52 -1.84 13.72
CA SER A 124 -20.05 -3.20 13.92
C SER A 124 -20.57 -3.44 15.34
N GLY A 125 -20.05 -2.72 16.35
CA GLY A 125 -20.41 -2.89 17.76
C GLY A 125 -19.88 -4.18 18.41
N SER A 126 -19.00 -4.93 17.75
CA SER A 126 -18.41 -6.16 18.27
C SER A 126 -17.24 -5.89 19.22
N PRO A 127 -17.15 -6.58 20.40
CA PRO A 127 -16.02 -6.45 21.32
C PRO A 127 -14.68 -6.87 20.67
N TYR A 128 -14.66 -7.90 19.85
CA TYR A 128 -13.47 -8.36 19.14
C TYR A 128 -12.98 -7.34 18.11
N ALA A 129 -13.92 -6.70 17.41
CA ALA A 129 -13.61 -5.59 16.51
C ALA A 129 -12.97 -4.42 17.28
N GLY A 130 -13.45 -4.10 18.48
CA GLY A 130 -12.87 -3.05 19.35
C GLY A 130 -11.39 -3.30 19.70
N ILE A 131 -11.02 -4.57 19.98
CA ILE A 131 -9.62 -4.95 20.24
C ILE A 131 -8.79 -4.82 18.96
N GLY A 132 -9.29 -5.31 17.84
CA GLY A 132 -8.61 -5.20 16.54
C GLY A 132 -8.37 -3.76 16.12
N ILE A 133 -9.35 -2.88 16.32
CA ILE A 133 -9.25 -1.46 16.01
C ILE A 133 -8.14 -0.78 16.83
N SER A 134 -8.07 -1.05 18.13
CA SER A 134 -7.00 -0.47 18.96
C SER A 134 -5.61 -0.93 18.49
N ARG A 135 -5.47 -2.19 18.06
CA ARG A 135 -4.24 -2.70 17.49
C ARG A 135 -3.92 -2.03 16.14
N GLU A 136 -4.92 -1.81 15.28
CA GLU A 136 -4.73 -1.13 13.99
C GLU A 136 -4.27 0.32 14.19
N MET A 137 -4.88 1.06 15.13
CA MET A 137 -4.44 2.43 15.44
C MET A 137 -2.96 2.49 15.85
N VAL A 138 -2.50 1.59 16.72
CA VAL A 138 -1.10 1.54 17.14
C VAL A 138 -0.18 1.17 16.00
N THR A 139 -0.59 0.22 15.15
CA THR A 139 0.19 -0.20 13.97
C THR A 139 0.33 0.95 12.98
N MET A 140 -0.78 1.64 12.65
CA MET A 140 -0.82 2.80 11.77
C MET A 140 0.13 3.89 12.26
N MET A 141 0.03 4.31 13.51
CA MET A 141 0.93 5.33 14.10
C MET A 141 2.40 4.89 14.08
N SER A 142 2.67 3.58 14.14
CA SER A 142 4.04 3.06 14.18
C SER A 142 4.75 3.20 12.84
N TYR A 143 4.10 2.94 11.71
CA TYR A 143 4.74 3.01 10.39
C TYR A 143 4.58 4.37 9.70
N GLU A 144 3.58 5.18 10.05
CA GLU A 144 3.39 6.51 9.45
C GLU A 144 4.57 7.45 9.72
N PHE A 145 5.10 7.46 10.94
CA PHE A 145 6.20 8.31 11.31
C PHE A 145 7.47 8.06 10.48
N PRO A 146 7.98 6.81 10.36
CA PRO A 146 9.09 6.52 9.44
C PRO A 146 8.76 6.81 7.97
N LEU A 147 7.52 6.59 7.53
CA LEU A 147 7.09 6.89 6.16
C LEU A 147 7.25 8.37 5.83
N ILE A 148 6.80 9.26 6.72
CA ILE A 148 6.96 10.71 6.56
C ILE A 148 8.44 11.08 6.42
N MET A 149 9.32 10.50 7.24
CA MET A 149 10.76 10.76 7.17
C MET A 149 11.38 10.33 5.86
N VAL A 150 10.99 9.16 5.34
CA VAL A 150 11.43 8.68 4.02
C VAL A 150 11.01 9.64 2.92
N LEU A 151 9.75 10.06 2.90
CA LEU A 151 9.24 10.99 1.90
C LEU A 151 9.95 12.35 1.96
N LEU A 152 10.23 12.86 3.18
CA LEU A 152 10.99 14.10 3.37
C LEU A 152 12.45 13.98 2.89
N ALA A 153 13.11 12.84 3.11
CA ALA A 153 14.47 12.60 2.63
C ALA A 153 14.53 12.65 1.09
N ILE A 154 13.57 12.02 0.41
CA ILE A 154 13.47 12.01 -1.04
C ILE A 154 13.14 13.41 -1.57
N ALA A 155 12.16 14.10 -0.98
CA ALA A 155 11.76 15.45 -1.36
C ALA A 155 12.92 16.46 -1.21
N LYS A 156 13.76 16.30 -0.17
CA LYS A 156 14.96 17.13 0.04
C LYS A 156 16.06 16.80 -0.94
N LYS A 157 16.32 15.53 -1.24
CA LYS A 157 17.36 15.11 -2.19
C LYS A 157 17.05 15.59 -3.60
N ALA A 158 15.82 15.45 -4.05
CA ALA A 158 15.37 15.89 -5.38
C ALA A 158 15.35 17.42 -5.50
N GLY A 159 14.98 18.14 -4.43
CA GLY A 159 14.82 19.59 -4.44
C GLY A 159 16.08 20.40 -4.17
N GLY A 160 17.17 19.77 -3.67
CA GLY A 160 18.39 20.48 -3.29
C GLY A 160 18.14 21.53 -2.20
N ALA A 161 18.08 22.80 -2.57
CA ALA A 161 17.84 23.90 -1.63
C ALA A 161 16.39 23.98 -1.13
N LYS A 162 15.40 23.60 -1.96
CA LYS A 162 13.96 23.62 -1.66
C LYS A 162 13.45 22.18 -1.54
N LEU A 163 12.38 21.97 -0.77
CA LEU A 163 11.67 20.69 -0.71
C LEU A 163 10.75 20.56 -1.95
N LEU A 164 10.93 19.48 -2.71
CA LEU A 164 10.05 19.15 -3.84
C LEU A 164 9.05 18.07 -3.40
N PHE A 165 7.76 18.41 -3.41
CA PHE A 165 6.67 17.49 -3.06
C PHE A 165 5.91 16.97 -4.28
N SER A 166 6.26 17.39 -5.49
CA SER A 166 5.69 16.92 -6.75
C SER A 166 6.35 15.61 -7.17
N LEU A 167 5.56 14.55 -7.40
CA LEU A 167 6.08 13.27 -7.88
C LEU A 167 6.64 13.36 -9.29
N THR A 168 6.03 14.14 -10.15
CA THR A 168 6.50 14.35 -11.54
C THR A 168 7.89 14.98 -11.57
N ASP A 169 8.13 15.96 -10.69
CA ASP A 169 9.44 16.63 -10.60
C ASP A 169 10.51 15.69 -10.01
N ILE A 170 10.12 14.84 -9.05
CA ILE A 170 11.02 13.81 -8.49
C ILE A 170 11.41 12.79 -9.56
N VAL A 171 10.46 12.35 -10.39
CA VAL A 171 10.74 11.43 -11.50
C VAL A 171 11.63 12.11 -12.55
N ALA A 172 11.36 13.37 -12.90
CA ALA A 172 12.21 14.15 -13.82
C ALA A 172 13.63 14.32 -13.27
N TRP A 173 13.77 14.57 -11.96
CA TRP A 173 15.08 14.61 -11.30
C TRP A 173 15.82 13.26 -11.41
N GLN A 174 15.12 12.14 -11.22
CA GLN A 174 15.71 10.81 -11.37
C GLN A 174 16.13 10.51 -12.82
N GLN A 175 15.37 10.97 -13.81
CA GLN A 175 15.74 10.83 -15.22
C GLN A 175 17.01 11.59 -15.57
N ALA A 176 17.24 12.76 -14.95
CA ALA A 176 18.43 13.58 -15.16
C ALA A 176 19.66 13.08 -14.38
N ASN A 177 19.48 12.60 -13.14
CA ASN A 177 20.59 12.27 -12.21
C ASN A 177 20.77 10.76 -11.96
N GLY A 178 19.93 9.92 -12.56
CA GLY A 178 19.89 8.48 -12.33
C GLY A 178 18.87 8.07 -11.24
N SER A 179 18.53 6.79 -11.23
CA SER A 179 17.52 6.24 -10.31
C SER A 179 17.91 6.47 -8.85
N GLY A 180 16.92 6.81 -8.01
CA GLY A 180 17.11 7.14 -6.60
C GLY A 180 17.85 6.07 -5.78
N ILE A 181 17.73 4.79 -6.16
CA ILE A 181 18.40 3.68 -5.47
C ILE A 181 19.93 3.71 -5.56
N PHE A 182 20.50 4.37 -6.58
CA PHE A 182 21.96 4.48 -6.75
C PHE A 182 22.57 5.58 -5.90
N HIS A 183 21.79 6.45 -5.31
CA HIS A 183 22.28 7.47 -4.39
C HIS A 183 22.45 6.87 -2.99
N VAL A 184 23.71 6.84 -2.51
CA VAL A 184 24.07 6.24 -1.21
C VAL A 184 23.24 6.80 -0.05
N ALA A 185 22.95 8.09 -0.06
CA ALA A 185 22.14 8.75 0.96
C ALA A 185 20.68 8.24 1.01
N LEU A 186 20.13 7.73 -0.11
CA LEU A 186 18.76 7.24 -0.19
C LEU A 186 18.63 5.72 0.05
N ILE A 187 19.74 4.97 0.12
CA ILE A 187 19.71 3.52 0.40
C ILE A 187 19.01 3.21 1.73
N PRO A 188 19.32 3.89 2.86
CA PRO A 188 18.61 3.62 4.11
C PRO A 188 17.12 3.95 4.04
N ALA A 189 16.73 4.99 3.26
CA ALA A 189 15.31 5.30 3.02
C ALA A 189 14.62 4.20 2.22
N ALA A 190 15.28 3.65 1.20
CA ALA A 190 14.76 2.53 0.42
C ALA A 190 14.54 1.30 1.30
N LEU A 191 15.51 0.93 2.15
CA LEU A 191 15.38 -0.15 3.11
C LEU A 191 14.25 0.09 4.12
N ALA A 192 14.12 1.32 4.64
CA ALA A 192 13.03 1.68 5.54
C ALA A 192 11.68 1.51 4.85
N LEU A 193 11.52 2.01 3.61
CA LEU A 193 10.25 1.88 2.88
C LEU A 193 9.92 0.42 2.55
N LEU A 194 10.91 -0.42 2.20
CA LEU A 194 10.72 -1.86 2.01
C LEU A 194 10.15 -2.55 3.26
N LEU A 195 10.55 -2.12 4.45
CA LEU A 195 10.04 -2.65 5.72
C LEU A 195 8.67 -2.05 6.10
N ILE A 196 8.35 -0.84 5.63
CA ILE A 196 7.05 -0.19 5.86
C ILE A 196 5.95 -0.84 5.04
N ILE A 197 6.23 -1.22 3.78
CA ILE A 197 5.25 -1.79 2.84
C ILE A 197 4.43 -2.93 3.46
N PRO A 198 5.00 -4.00 4.03
CA PRO A 198 4.22 -5.11 4.59
C PRO A 198 3.35 -4.72 5.79
N ALA A 199 3.77 -3.74 6.60
CA ALA A 199 2.94 -3.24 7.69
C ALA A 199 1.79 -2.37 7.21
N GLU A 200 2.04 -1.49 6.25
CA GLU A 200 1.02 -0.66 5.63
C GLU A 200 -0.06 -1.52 4.97
N VAL A 201 0.32 -2.60 4.28
CA VAL A 201 -0.62 -3.53 3.63
C VAL A 201 -1.33 -4.43 4.64
N GLY A 202 -0.75 -4.67 5.81
CA GLY A 202 -1.28 -5.58 6.83
C GLY A 202 -1.00 -7.06 6.50
N THR A 203 0.16 -7.37 5.90
CA THR A 203 0.57 -8.75 5.65
C THR A 203 1.36 -9.33 6.82
N GLN A 204 1.30 -10.66 7.01
CA GLN A 204 2.13 -11.32 8.03
C GLN A 204 3.60 -10.98 7.82
N PRO A 205 4.35 -10.68 8.87
CA PRO A 205 4.07 -10.83 10.32
C PRO A 205 3.37 -9.63 10.99
N PHE A 206 2.97 -8.61 10.23
CA PHE A 206 2.46 -7.33 10.74
C PHE A 206 0.92 -7.26 10.78
N ASP A 207 0.22 -8.35 10.48
CA ASP A 207 -1.25 -8.50 10.51
C ASP A 207 -1.82 -8.60 11.96
N VAL A 208 -1.32 -7.77 12.87
CA VAL A 208 -1.66 -7.85 14.30
C VAL A 208 -3.12 -7.47 14.56
N ALA A 209 -3.69 -6.60 13.73
CA ALA A 209 -5.09 -6.15 13.85
C ALA A 209 -6.09 -7.20 13.34
N GLU A 210 -5.69 -8.03 12.37
CA GLU A 210 -6.52 -9.05 11.72
C GLU A 210 -6.09 -10.47 12.13
N ALA A 211 -5.39 -10.64 13.25
CA ALA A 211 -4.85 -11.92 13.69
C ALA A 211 -5.96 -12.95 13.95
N GLU A 212 -6.19 -13.87 13.01
CA GLU A 212 -7.23 -14.90 13.07
C GLU A 212 -7.14 -15.76 14.33
N THR A 213 -5.94 -16.12 14.74
CA THR A 213 -5.70 -17.02 15.88
C THR A 213 -5.85 -16.36 17.25
N GLU A 214 -5.78 -15.01 17.33
CA GLU A 214 -5.86 -14.28 18.59
C GLU A 214 -7.22 -13.61 18.79
N ILE A 215 -7.75 -12.96 17.74
CA ILE A 215 -8.94 -12.11 17.79
C ILE A 215 -9.96 -12.37 16.66
N CYS A 216 -9.90 -13.55 16.04
CA CYS A 216 -10.90 -13.99 15.04
C CYS A 216 -11.12 -12.96 13.90
N GLU A 217 -10.07 -12.51 13.21
CA GLU A 217 -10.10 -11.47 12.17
C GLU A 217 -10.44 -10.04 12.67
N GLY A 218 -10.57 -9.81 13.97
CA GLY A 218 -10.69 -8.48 14.57
C GLY A 218 -11.73 -7.56 13.94
N PRO A 219 -11.32 -6.47 13.26
CA PRO A 219 -12.25 -5.49 12.67
C PRO A 219 -13.21 -6.08 11.64
N LEU A 220 -12.82 -7.19 10.99
CA LEU A 220 -13.57 -7.82 9.88
C LEU A 220 -14.53 -8.92 10.35
N ILE A 221 -14.56 -9.29 11.62
CA ILE A 221 -15.31 -10.43 12.17
C ILE A 221 -16.82 -10.42 11.79
N GLU A 222 -17.42 -9.24 11.80
CA GLU A 222 -18.86 -9.07 11.51
C GLU A 222 -19.15 -8.81 10.02
N TYR A 223 -18.10 -8.62 9.21
CA TYR A 223 -18.26 -8.36 7.79
C TYR A 223 -18.53 -9.64 7.01
N SER A 224 -19.52 -9.59 6.11
CA SER A 224 -19.89 -10.70 5.22
C SER A 224 -20.27 -10.16 3.83
N GLY A 225 -20.28 -11.04 2.83
CA GLY A 225 -20.71 -10.69 1.47
C GLY A 225 -19.89 -9.59 0.81
N ALA A 226 -20.58 -8.66 0.16
CA ALA A 226 -19.97 -7.60 -0.63
C ALA A 226 -19.07 -6.63 0.16
N PRO A 227 -19.40 -6.16 1.38
CA PRO A 227 -18.51 -5.31 2.16
C PRO A 227 -17.19 -5.99 2.54
N LEU A 228 -17.21 -7.28 2.86
CA LEU A 228 -15.99 -8.07 3.10
C LEU A 228 -15.15 -8.20 1.82
N ALA A 229 -15.82 -8.45 0.67
CA ALA A 229 -15.13 -8.48 -0.63
C ALA A 229 -14.38 -7.17 -0.91
N MET A 230 -15.01 -6.03 -0.60
CA MET A 230 -14.41 -4.70 -0.79
C MET A 230 -13.21 -4.48 0.12
N PHE A 231 -13.22 -4.89 1.39
CA PHE A 231 -12.03 -4.80 2.25
C PHE A 231 -10.89 -5.69 1.76
N LYS A 232 -11.17 -6.94 1.36
CA LYS A 232 -10.13 -7.82 0.78
C LYS A 232 -9.58 -7.27 -0.55
N LEU A 233 -10.41 -6.61 -1.35
CA LEU A 233 -9.98 -5.91 -2.55
C LEU A 233 -9.10 -4.70 -2.18
N ASN A 234 -9.47 -3.92 -1.15
CA ASN A 234 -8.67 -2.78 -0.68
C ASN A 234 -7.25 -3.23 -0.26
N THR A 235 -7.11 -4.34 0.46
CA THR A 235 -5.80 -4.90 0.81
C THR A 235 -4.99 -5.26 -0.44
N ALA A 236 -5.60 -5.92 -1.44
CA ALA A 236 -4.92 -6.25 -2.70
C ALA A 236 -4.52 -5.00 -3.51
N MET A 237 -5.38 -3.97 -3.55
CA MET A 237 -5.08 -2.70 -4.20
C MET A 237 -3.97 -1.94 -3.47
N LYS A 238 -4.00 -1.91 -2.14
CA LYS A 238 -2.98 -1.28 -1.29
C LYS A 238 -1.59 -1.88 -1.54
N MET A 239 -1.52 -3.20 -1.72
CA MET A 239 -0.31 -3.93 -2.13
C MET A 239 0.30 -3.38 -3.41
N PHE A 240 -0.52 -3.17 -4.44
CA PHE A 240 -0.08 -2.62 -5.72
C PHE A 240 0.30 -1.13 -5.61
N VAL A 241 -0.52 -0.33 -4.93
CA VAL A 241 -0.28 1.12 -4.75
C VAL A 241 1.04 1.36 -4.02
N MET A 242 1.32 0.63 -2.94
CA MET A 242 2.55 0.78 -2.16
C MET A 242 3.79 0.35 -2.95
N THR A 243 3.73 -0.77 -3.68
CA THR A 243 4.85 -1.22 -4.51
C THR A 243 5.08 -0.29 -5.72
N SER A 244 4.02 0.28 -6.30
CA SER A 244 4.14 1.27 -7.37
C SER A 244 4.68 2.62 -6.87
N LEU A 245 4.29 3.04 -5.67
CA LEU A 245 4.87 4.22 -5.01
C LEU A 245 6.38 4.04 -4.77
N PHE A 246 6.80 2.89 -4.24
CA PHE A 246 8.21 2.55 -4.10
C PHE A 246 8.95 2.63 -5.44
N THR A 247 8.37 2.03 -6.49
CA THR A 247 8.97 2.03 -7.83
C THR A 247 9.12 3.46 -8.37
N CYS A 248 8.10 4.30 -8.20
CA CYS A 248 8.15 5.69 -8.61
C CYS A 248 9.24 6.49 -7.86
N LEU A 249 9.35 6.27 -6.54
CA LEU A 249 10.29 7.02 -5.69
C LEU A 249 11.77 6.62 -5.87
N PHE A 250 12.05 5.37 -6.26
CA PHE A 250 13.42 4.85 -6.35
C PHE A 250 13.85 4.40 -7.74
N PHE A 251 12.92 4.02 -8.62
CA PHE A 251 13.17 3.55 -9.98
C PHE A 251 12.53 4.42 -11.06
N GLY A 252 12.02 5.60 -10.74
CA GLY A 252 11.32 6.50 -11.66
C GLY A 252 12.15 6.99 -12.85
N GLY A 253 13.49 6.80 -12.82
CA GLY A 253 14.39 7.16 -13.93
C GLY A 253 14.29 6.25 -15.16
N ILE A 254 13.57 5.12 -15.10
CA ILE A 254 13.45 4.18 -16.21
C ILE A 254 12.29 4.63 -17.12
N ASP A 255 12.59 5.14 -18.30
CA ASP A 255 11.60 5.48 -19.32
C ASP A 255 12.03 4.94 -20.69
N THR A 256 11.18 4.13 -21.31
CA THR A 256 11.41 3.55 -22.64
C THR A 256 10.71 4.32 -23.76
N GLY A 257 9.96 5.38 -23.43
CA GLY A 257 9.18 6.17 -24.37
C GLY A 257 7.87 5.51 -24.85
N ILE A 258 7.60 4.24 -24.48
CA ILE A 258 6.38 3.50 -24.85
C ILE A 258 5.59 3.19 -23.58
N VAL A 259 4.41 3.79 -23.42
CA VAL A 259 3.57 3.66 -22.21
C VAL A 259 3.25 2.20 -21.85
N ALA A 260 2.97 1.35 -22.84
CA ALA A 260 2.67 -0.06 -22.61
C ALA A 260 3.88 -0.84 -22.05
N VAL A 261 5.09 -0.57 -22.57
CA VAL A 261 6.32 -1.21 -22.10
C VAL A 261 6.64 -0.72 -20.68
N ASN A 262 6.48 0.56 -20.43
CA ASN A 262 6.67 1.14 -19.11
C ASN A 262 5.70 0.56 -18.07
N ALA A 263 4.43 0.34 -18.44
CA ALA A 263 3.45 -0.32 -17.57
C ALA A 263 3.83 -1.78 -17.26
N LEU A 264 4.36 -2.53 -18.26
CA LEU A 264 4.85 -3.90 -18.04
C LEU A 264 6.07 -3.93 -17.12
N ILE A 265 7.01 -3.00 -17.28
CA ILE A 265 8.19 -2.85 -16.41
C ILE A 265 7.74 -2.55 -14.98
N LEU A 266 6.80 -1.61 -14.80
CA LEU A 266 6.23 -1.30 -13.49
C LEU A 266 5.67 -2.56 -12.81
N VAL A 267 4.81 -3.30 -13.52
CA VAL A 267 4.20 -4.53 -12.99
C VAL A 267 5.26 -5.57 -12.65
N ALA A 268 6.29 -5.74 -13.48
CA ALA A 268 7.39 -6.67 -13.21
C ALA A 268 8.17 -6.29 -11.94
N ILE A 269 8.48 -5.01 -11.75
CA ILE A 269 9.15 -4.51 -10.55
C ILE A 269 8.23 -4.66 -9.33
N CYS A 270 6.92 -4.36 -9.45
CA CYS A 270 5.96 -4.56 -8.37
C CYS A 270 5.85 -6.03 -7.95
N ILE A 271 5.88 -6.98 -8.90
CA ILE A 271 5.93 -8.43 -8.59
C ILE A 271 7.21 -8.77 -7.83
N ALA A 272 8.36 -8.29 -8.28
CA ALA A 272 9.64 -8.55 -7.61
C ALA A 272 9.65 -7.98 -6.18
N LEU A 273 9.14 -6.74 -5.99
CA LEU A 273 9.02 -6.11 -4.68
C LEU A 273 8.04 -6.86 -3.77
N THR A 274 6.89 -7.30 -4.27
CA THR A 274 5.93 -8.10 -3.51
C THR A 274 6.57 -9.39 -3.00
N ILE A 275 7.31 -10.09 -3.86
CA ILE A 275 8.00 -11.31 -3.46
C ILE A 275 9.06 -11.03 -2.40
N LEU A 276 9.84 -9.96 -2.56
CA LEU A 276 10.94 -9.62 -1.67
C LEU A 276 10.44 -9.10 -0.31
N CYS A 277 9.46 -8.17 -0.30
CA CYS A 277 9.05 -7.47 0.93
C CYS A 277 7.95 -8.21 1.70
N MET A 278 7.04 -8.88 0.99
CA MET A 278 5.88 -9.52 1.61
C MET A 278 6.06 -11.02 1.68
N THR A 279 6.19 -11.71 0.54
CA THR A 279 6.20 -13.17 0.48
C THR A 279 7.39 -13.77 1.23
N LEU A 280 8.59 -13.23 1.04
CA LEU A 280 9.81 -13.76 1.70
C LEU A 280 9.74 -13.54 3.21
N ILE A 281 9.33 -12.36 3.65
CA ILE A 281 9.18 -12.06 5.09
C ILE A 281 8.12 -12.96 5.70
N HIS A 282 6.96 -13.12 5.06
CA HIS A 282 5.88 -14.01 5.51
C HIS A 282 6.32 -15.47 5.57
N ALA A 283 7.19 -15.94 4.65
CA ALA A 283 7.66 -17.33 4.64
C ALA A 283 8.62 -17.65 5.79
N VAL A 284 9.38 -16.65 6.27
CA VAL A 284 10.48 -16.84 7.24
C VAL A 284 10.07 -16.45 8.65
N THR A 285 9.16 -15.50 8.82
CA THR A 285 8.82 -14.92 10.12
C THR A 285 7.48 -15.43 10.66
N ALA A 286 7.39 -15.55 11.99
CA ALA A 286 6.13 -15.74 12.71
C ALA A 286 5.48 -14.38 13.01
N ARG A 287 4.19 -14.35 13.37
CA ARG A 287 3.46 -13.15 13.79
C ARG A 287 4.16 -12.43 14.95
N LEU A 288 4.18 -11.11 14.89
CA LEU A 288 4.77 -10.27 15.93
C LEU A 288 3.71 -9.84 16.94
N LYS A 289 4.11 -9.71 18.20
CA LYS A 289 3.28 -9.05 19.21
C LYS A 289 3.33 -7.53 19.00
N ILE A 290 2.24 -6.84 19.32
CA ILE A 290 2.09 -5.39 19.12
C ILE A 290 3.24 -4.56 19.73
N GLU A 291 3.72 -4.93 20.94
CA GLU A 291 4.84 -4.25 21.60
C GLU A 291 6.15 -4.37 20.82
N HIS A 292 6.42 -5.56 20.25
CA HIS A 292 7.61 -5.78 19.45
C HIS A 292 7.53 -5.06 18.10
N LEU A 293 6.33 -5.02 17.49
CA LEU A 293 6.06 -4.27 16.28
C LEU A 293 6.33 -2.78 16.51
N PHE A 294 5.74 -2.19 17.54
CA PHE A 294 5.92 -0.77 17.87
C PHE A 294 7.41 -0.45 18.10
N LYS A 295 8.11 -1.23 18.93
CA LYS A 295 9.55 -1.05 19.18
C LYS A 295 10.37 -1.15 17.90
N PHE A 296 10.08 -2.14 17.02
CA PHE A 296 10.78 -2.34 15.76
C PHE A 296 10.66 -1.12 14.84
N TYR A 297 9.44 -0.59 14.63
CA TYR A 297 9.24 0.56 13.76
C TYR A 297 9.82 1.85 14.34
N TRP A 298 9.68 2.09 15.63
CA TRP A 298 10.19 3.31 16.28
C TRP A 298 11.70 3.34 16.51
N THR A 299 12.34 2.19 16.62
CA THR A 299 13.80 2.14 16.81
C THR A 299 14.53 1.87 15.50
N PHE A 300 14.26 0.73 14.87
CA PHE A 300 15.03 0.29 13.71
C PHE A 300 14.62 1.01 12.44
N VAL A 301 13.34 1.00 12.08
CA VAL A 301 12.86 1.58 10.82
C VAL A 301 12.95 3.11 10.84
N ALA A 302 12.53 3.74 11.94
CA ALA A 302 12.69 5.19 12.12
C ALA A 302 14.17 5.60 12.18
N GLY A 303 15.03 4.78 12.78
CA GLY A 303 16.48 5.00 12.78
C GLY A 303 17.07 5.00 11.37
N LEU A 304 16.68 4.06 10.50
CA LEU A 304 17.09 4.03 9.09
C LEU A 304 16.58 5.26 8.32
N ALA A 305 15.32 5.62 8.50
CA ALA A 305 14.73 6.78 7.85
C ALA A 305 15.41 8.09 8.28
N LEU A 306 15.69 8.26 9.58
CA LEU A 306 16.45 9.39 10.13
C LEU A 306 17.88 9.43 9.57
N CYS A 307 18.57 8.29 9.52
CA CYS A 307 19.92 8.19 8.97
C CYS A 307 19.95 8.70 7.52
N SER A 308 19.01 8.27 6.68
CA SER A 308 18.90 8.77 5.32
C SER A 308 18.65 10.28 5.28
N LEU A 309 17.74 10.79 6.11
CA LEU A 309 17.43 12.21 6.17
C LEU A 309 18.66 13.03 6.56
N ILE A 310 19.44 12.60 7.55
CA ILE A 310 20.69 13.25 7.96
C ILE A 310 21.74 13.22 6.83
N LEU A 311 21.93 12.08 6.15
CA LEU A 311 22.87 11.94 5.04
C LEU A 311 22.53 12.92 3.90
N VAL A 312 21.25 13.04 3.56
CA VAL A 312 20.78 13.99 2.54
C VAL A 312 21.02 15.45 2.98
N TRP A 313 20.85 15.79 4.28
CA TRP A 313 21.11 17.14 4.78
C TRP A 313 22.60 17.50 4.80
N ILE A 314 23.49 16.55 4.98
CA ILE A 314 24.94 16.72 4.88
C ILE A 314 25.40 16.91 3.42
N GLY A 315 24.53 16.58 2.43
CA GLY A 315 24.80 16.80 1.01
C GLY A 315 25.39 15.59 0.27
N LEU A 316 25.34 14.39 0.86
CA LEU A 316 25.78 13.13 0.24
C LEU A 316 24.86 12.66 -0.90
#